data_c4eed4bfdafba40ff4d8bc1993c26b1c
#
_entry.id   c4eed4bfdafba40ff4d8bc1993c26b1c
#
_cell.length_a   1.000
_cell.length_b   1.000
_cell.length_c   1.000
_cell.angle_alpha   90.00
_cell.angle_beta   90.00
_cell.angle_gamma   90.00
#
_symmetry.space_group_name_H-M   'P 1'
#
loop_
_entity.id
_entity.type
_entity.pdbx_description
1 polymer ?
#
loop_
_entity_poly.entity_id
_entity_poly.type
_entity_poly.pdbx_seq_one_letter_code
_entity_poly.pdbx_strand_id
1 'polypeptide(L)'
;MLSPLSPIHFVFSISKGVLHLTFVKGFYGVEVSAGQKVKPKIPEDHVLRLTQIAVPANASGAITLVISFKGKEFTIATLDPKRSLFQMGIDLVLTAEQGTTLSATGSGSVHLTLALFVI
;
A
#
# COMPACT_ATOMS: atom_id res chain seq x y z
N MET A 1 -6.20 -4.80 6.51
CA MET A 1 -7.21 -5.67 5.90
C MET A 1 -7.21 -5.50 4.39
N LEU A 2 -7.43 -6.56 3.67
CA LEU A 2 -7.43 -6.57 2.21
C LEU A 2 -8.85 -6.67 1.69
N SER A 3 -9.25 -5.77 0.78
CA SER A 3 -10.59 -5.73 0.20
C SER A 3 -10.51 -5.70 -1.31
N PRO A 4 -11.17 -6.66 -2.01
CA PRO A 4 -11.24 -6.59 -3.46
C PRO A 4 -12.15 -5.46 -3.89
N LEU A 5 -11.74 -4.70 -4.90
CA LEU A 5 -12.53 -3.62 -5.49
C LEU A 5 -13.13 -4.03 -6.83
N SER A 6 -12.81 -5.23 -7.30
CA SER A 6 -13.39 -5.84 -8.49
C SER A 6 -13.38 -7.35 -8.30
N PRO A 7 -14.12 -8.14 -9.11
CA PRO A 7 -14.21 -9.59 -8.91
C PRO A 7 -12.90 -10.29 -9.32
N ILE A 8 -11.95 -10.29 -8.41
CA ILE A 8 -10.62 -10.87 -8.61
C ILE A 8 -10.28 -11.73 -7.42
N HIS A 9 -9.58 -12.83 -7.68
CA HIS A 9 -9.05 -13.66 -6.63
C HIS A 9 -7.61 -13.27 -6.34
N PHE A 10 -7.31 -13.08 -5.06
CA PHE A 10 -5.97 -12.87 -4.60
C PHE A 10 -5.80 -13.50 -3.22
N VAL A 11 -4.55 -13.79 -2.89
CA VAL A 11 -4.18 -14.38 -1.62
C VAL A 11 -3.11 -13.51 -1.00
N PHE A 12 -3.22 -13.31 0.31
CA PHE A 12 -2.17 -12.61 1.04
C PHE A 12 -1.91 -13.33 2.36
N SER A 13 -0.72 -13.11 2.90
CA SER A 13 -0.33 -13.68 4.16
C SER A 13 0.61 -12.72 4.87
N ILE A 14 0.70 -12.85 6.19
CA ILE A 14 1.66 -12.10 7.00
C ILE A 14 2.70 -13.09 7.50
N SER A 15 3.96 -12.78 7.24
CA SER A 15 5.08 -13.59 7.67
C SER A 15 6.17 -12.69 8.22
N LYS A 16 6.65 -12.96 9.43
CA LYS A 16 7.69 -12.17 10.09
C LYS A 16 7.37 -10.67 10.11
N GLY A 17 6.11 -10.34 10.35
CA GLY A 17 5.66 -8.94 10.39
C GLY A 17 5.54 -8.28 9.02
N VAL A 18 5.70 -9.02 7.95
CA VAL A 18 5.56 -8.51 6.58
C VAL A 18 4.33 -9.11 5.93
N LEU A 19 3.49 -8.25 5.38
CA LEU A 19 2.33 -8.69 4.60
C LEU A 19 2.78 -8.99 3.18
N HIS A 20 2.55 -10.24 2.74
CA HIS A 20 2.84 -10.68 1.38
C HIS A 20 1.54 -10.74 0.59
N LEU A 21 1.50 -10.05 -0.55
CA LEU A 21 0.36 -10.03 -1.45
C LEU A 21 0.65 -10.91 -2.65
N THR A 22 -0.25 -11.85 -2.93
CA THR A 22 -0.21 -12.66 -4.14
C THR A 22 -1.58 -12.55 -4.78
N PHE A 23 -1.65 -12.07 -6.03
CA PHE A 23 -2.93 -11.85 -6.70
C PHE A 23 -2.77 -11.88 -8.20
N VAL A 24 -3.91 -11.98 -8.89
CA VAL A 24 -4.00 -11.79 -10.33
C VAL A 24 -4.35 -10.34 -10.61
N LYS A 25 -4.55 -9.96 -11.87
CA LYS A 25 -4.77 -8.56 -12.27
C LYS A 25 -6.11 -8.01 -11.76
N GLY A 26 -6.16 -6.70 -11.52
CA GLY A 26 -7.35 -5.94 -11.12
C GLY A 26 -7.04 -4.90 -10.05
N PHE A 27 -8.10 -4.49 -9.32
CA PHE A 27 -8.01 -3.50 -8.25
C PHE A 27 -8.25 -4.17 -6.91
N TYR A 28 -7.58 -3.67 -5.88
CA TYR A 28 -7.84 -4.10 -4.51
C TYR A 28 -7.38 -3.04 -3.52
N GLY A 29 -7.86 -3.16 -2.29
CA GLY A 29 -7.50 -2.28 -1.19
C GLY A 29 -6.72 -3.02 -0.13
N VAL A 30 -5.75 -2.35 0.47
CA VAL A 30 -4.91 -2.88 1.54
C VAL A 30 -4.85 -1.87 2.67
N GLU A 31 -5.01 -2.35 3.90
CA GLU A 31 -4.79 -1.53 5.08
C GLU A 31 -3.39 -1.79 5.62
N VAL A 32 -2.63 -0.71 5.85
CA VAL A 32 -1.31 -0.77 6.45
C VAL A 32 -1.34 -0.01 7.75
N SER A 33 -1.13 -0.71 8.85
CA SER A 33 -1.08 -0.09 10.18
C SER A 33 0.29 0.50 10.45
N ALA A 34 0.33 1.52 11.31
CA ALA A 34 1.60 2.12 11.73
C ALA A 34 2.52 1.05 12.30
N GLY A 35 3.76 1.02 11.81
CA GLY A 35 4.75 0.02 12.19
C GLY A 35 4.72 -1.26 11.37
N GLN A 36 3.71 -1.45 10.53
CA GLN A 36 3.59 -2.61 9.66
C GLN A 36 4.35 -2.38 8.35
N LYS A 37 4.92 -3.45 7.83
CA LYS A 37 5.57 -3.44 6.51
C LYS A 37 4.80 -4.33 5.56
N VAL A 38 4.64 -3.86 4.33
CA VAL A 38 3.97 -4.60 3.26
C VAL A 38 4.94 -4.77 2.11
N LYS A 39 5.24 -6.01 1.77
CA LYS A 39 6.08 -6.30 0.61
C LYS A 39 5.20 -6.92 -0.46
N PRO A 40 4.79 -6.17 -1.48
CA PRO A 40 3.96 -6.72 -2.53
C PRO A 40 4.72 -7.79 -3.30
N LYS A 41 4.06 -8.91 -3.53
CA LYS A 41 4.61 -9.95 -4.39
C LYS A 41 3.99 -9.79 -5.76
N ILE A 42 4.72 -9.15 -6.66
CA ILE A 42 4.24 -8.80 -7.97
C ILE A 42 4.60 -9.93 -8.93
N PRO A 43 3.62 -10.50 -9.66
CA PRO A 43 3.93 -11.53 -10.64
C PRO A 43 4.82 -11.01 -11.75
N GLU A 44 5.57 -11.91 -12.40
CA GLU A 44 6.31 -11.55 -13.59
C GLU A 44 5.36 -11.01 -14.65
N ASP A 45 5.87 -10.13 -15.51
CA ASP A 45 5.10 -9.49 -16.58
C ASP A 45 3.93 -8.65 -16.06
N HIS A 46 4.01 -8.20 -14.79
CA HIS A 46 2.99 -7.33 -14.19
C HIS A 46 3.66 -6.14 -13.53
N VAL A 47 2.89 -5.06 -13.42
CA VAL A 47 3.24 -3.90 -12.61
C VAL A 47 2.11 -3.62 -11.63
N LEU A 48 2.47 -3.16 -10.46
CA LEU A 48 1.53 -2.76 -9.42
C LEU A 48 1.54 -1.24 -9.33
N ARG A 49 0.37 -0.64 -9.46
CA ARG A 49 0.24 0.82 -9.42
C ARG A 49 -0.53 1.23 -8.18
N LEU A 50 0.11 2.04 -7.34
CA LEU A 50 -0.56 2.66 -6.20
C LEU A 50 -1.25 3.93 -6.70
N THR A 51 -2.57 3.97 -6.58
CA THR A 51 -3.38 5.04 -7.17
C THR A 51 -3.94 6.00 -6.15
N GLN A 52 -4.15 5.55 -4.91
CA GLN A 52 -4.73 6.39 -3.88
C GLN A 52 -4.32 5.90 -2.50
N ILE A 53 -4.15 6.85 -1.59
CA ILE A 53 -4.04 6.59 -0.17
C ILE A 53 -5.12 7.37 0.56
N ALA A 54 -5.63 6.79 1.65
CA ALA A 54 -6.66 7.43 2.46
C ALA A 54 -6.54 6.95 3.90
N VAL A 55 -7.05 7.76 4.83
CA VAL A 55 -7.15 7.32 6.22
C VAL A 55 -8.58 6.87 6.50
N PRO A 56 -8.77 5.95 7.48
CA PRO A 56 -10.12 5.56 7.90
C PRO A 56 -10.90 6.76 8.43
N ALA A 57 -12.23 6.66 8.39
CA ALA A 57 -13.11 7.73 8.82
C ALA A 57 -12.90 8.13 10.28
N ASN A 58 -12.44 7.20 11.12
CA ASN A 58 -12.21 7.43 12.55
C ASN A 58 -10.76 7.82 12.87
N ALA A 59 -9.95 8.12 11.86
CA ALA A 59 -8.57 8.49 12.07
C ALA A 59 -8.47 9.82 12.84
N SER A 60 -7.52 9.90 13.77
CA SER A 60 -7.35 11.08 14.61
C SER A 60 -5.95 11.68 14.55
N GLY A 61 -4.97 10.96 14.09
CA GLY A 61 -3.59 11.42 14.05
C GLY A 61 -2.98 11.31 12.66
N ALA A 62 -1.83 11.95 12.50
CA ALA A 62 -1.10 11.92 11.22
C ALA A 62 -0.47 10.56 11.00
N ILE A 63 -0.44 10.13 9.75
CA ILE A 63 0.22 8.91 9.33
C ILE A 63 0.97 9.17 8.03
N THR A 64 2.17 8.61 7.92
CA THR A 64 3.06 8.80 6.78
C THR A 64 3.29 7.46 6.09
N LEU A 65 3.11 7.44 4.78
CA LEU A 65 3.45 6.28 3.96
C LEU A 65 4.89 6.41 3.47
N VAL A 66 5.66 5.36 3.68
CA VAL A 66 7.09 5.30 3.34
C VAL A 66 7.32 4.11 2.41
N ILE A 67 8.13 4.33 1.38
CA ILE A 67 8.60 3.25 0.51
C ILE A 67 10.08 3.00 0.78
N SER A 68 10.44 1.74 0.91
CA SER A 68 11.83 1.33 1.05
C SER A 68 12.29 0.66 -0.24
N PHE A 69 13.41 1.12 -0.76
CA PHE A 69 13.93 0.68 -2.04
C PHE A 69 15.46 0.73 -2.01
N LYS A 70 16.09 -0.42 -2.24
CA LYS A 70 17.55 -0.55 -2.25
C LYS A 70 18.22 0.01 -1.00
N GLY A 71 17.63 -0.29 0.16
CA GLY A 71 18.19 0.14 1.45
C GLY A 71 17.94 1.60 1.82
N LYS A 72 17.20 2.33 1.01
CA LYS A 72 16.83 3.72 1.29
C LYS A 72 15.34 3.85 1.47
N GLU A 73 14.94 4.77 2.33
CA GLU A 73 13.53 5.06 2.59
C GLU A 73 13.16 6.40 1.99
N PHE A 74 11.99 6.44 1.37
CA PHE A 74 11.45 7.66 0.77
C PHE A 74 10.03 7.86 1.30
N THR A 75 9.77 9.08 1.77
CA THR A 75 8.43 9.47 2.18
C THR A 75 7.59 9.71 0.94
N ILE A 76 6.45 9.04 0.86
CA ILE A 76 5.53 9.20 -0.25
C ILE A 76 4.53 10.31 0.05
N ALA A 77 3.90 10.25 1.22
CA ALA A 77 2.87 11.22 1.58
C ALA A 77 2.56 11.12 3.07
N THR A 78 2.08 12.22 3.62
CA THR A 78 1.56 12.26 4.98
C THR A 78 0.10 12.70 4.91
N LEU A 79 -0.78 11.93 5.55
CA LEU A 79 -2.17 12.29 5.72
C LEU A 79 -2.39 12.71 7.17
N ASP A 80 -3.19 13.76 7.37
CA ASP A 80 -3.42 14.31 8.69
C ASP A 80 -4.87 14.78 8.80
N PRO A 81 -5.73 14.03 9.51
CA PRO A 81 -7.13 14.41 9.67
C PRO A 81 -7.31 15.77 10.33
N LYS A 82 -6.40 16.17 11.21
CA LYS A 82 -6.48 17.49 11.87
C LYS A 82 -6.27 18.64 10.90
N ARG A 83 -5.67 18.38 9.75
CA ARG A 83 -5.45 19.35 8.68
C ARG A 83 -6.39 19.11 7.50
N SER A 84 -7.39 18.28 7.69
CA SER A 84 -8.36 17.89 6.65
C SER A 84 -7.69 17.17 5.45
N LEU A 85 -6.58 16.51 5.70
CA LEU A 85 -5.90 15.70 4.70
C LEU A 85 -6.27 14.24 4.91
N PHE A 86 -7.40 13.82 4.32
CA PHE A 86 -7.95 12.48 4.52
C PHE A 86 -7.59 11.52 3.40
N GLN A 87 -7.28 12.02 2.24
CA GLN A 87 -6.97 11.18 1.08
C GLN A 87 -6.09 11.93 0.10
N MET A 88 -5.41 11.18 -0.76
CA MET A 88 -4.52 11.74 -1.77
C MET A 88 -4.41 10.78 -2.94
N GLY A 89 -4.55 11.30 -4.16
CA GLY A 89 -4.24 10.54 -5.35
C GLY A 89 -2.74 10.44 -5.52
N ILE A 90 -2.28 9.29 -5.96
CA ILE A 90 -0.86 9.00 -6.15
C ILE A 90 -0.73 8.24 -7.47
N ASP A 91 0.44 8.33 -8.07
CA ASP A 91 0.76 7.54 -9.25
C ASP A 91 2.15 6.96 -9.05
N LEU A 92 2.20 5.82 -8.37
CA LEU A 92 3.46 5.14 -8.07
C LEU A 92 3.40 3.73 -8.64
N VAL A 93 4.34 3.42 -9.52
CA VAL A 93 4.42 2.13 -10.18
C VAL A 93 5.52 1.30 -9.54
N LEU A 94 5.16 0.09 -9.12
CA LEU A 94 6.09 -0.85 -8.50
C LEU A 94 6.26 -2.06 -9.42
N THR A 95 7.48 -2.56 -9.52
CA THR A 95 7.80 -3.74 -10.30
C THR A 95 8.38 -4.83 -9.41
N ALA A 96 8.29 -6.07 -9.89
CA ALA A 96 8.81 -7.22 -9.14
C ALA A 96 10.31 -7.11 -8.86
N GLU A 97 11.05 -6.55 -9.79
CA GLU A 97 12.52 -6.49 -9.73
C GLU A 97 13.03 -5.47 -8.70
N GLN A 98 12.22 -4.49 -8.36
CA GLN A 98 12.63 -3.44 -7.42
C GLN A 98 12.71 -3.93 -5.98
N GLY A 99 11.92 -4.93 -5.62
CA GLY A 99 11.90 -5.44 -4.25
C GLY A 99 11.49 -4.40 -3.23
N THR A 100 10.52 -3.55 -3.57
CA THR A 100 10.10 -2.45 -2.71
C THR A 100 9.25 -2.94 -1.53
N THR A 101 9.35 -2.22 -0.42
CA THR A 101 8.54 -2.46 0.77
C THR A 101 7.82 -1.16 1.12
N LEU A 102 6.53 -1.26 1.40
CA LEU A 102 5.72 -0.15 1.86
C LEU A 102 5.55 -0.25 3.37
N SER A 103 5.62 0.87 4.05
CA SER A 103 5.39 0.90 5.50
C SER A 103 4.68 2.19 5.88
N ALA A 104 4.11 2.20 7.07
CA ALA A 104 3.45 3.38 7.59
C ALA A 104 4.05 3.72 8.95
N THR A 105 4.22 5.02 9.21
CA THR A 105 4.67 5.53 10.49
C THR A 105 3.70 6.59 10.96
N GLY A 106 3.51 6.68 12.27
CA GLY A 106 2.61 7.64 12.86
C GLY A 106 1.52 6.98 13.68
N SER A 107 0.28 7.34 13.44
CA SER A 107 -0.86 6.92 14.25
C SER A 107 -1.91 6.24 13.39
N GLY A 108 -2.38 5.07 13.82
CA GLY A 108 -3.49 4.38 13.17
C GLY A 108 -3.08 3.58 11.95
N SER A 109 -3.84 3.70 10.89
CA SER A 109 -3.60 2.96 9.66
C SER A 109 -3.91 3.82 8.44
N VAL A 110 -3.39 3.37 7.30
CA VAL A 110 -3.64 4.00 6.01
C VAL A 110 -4.20 2.94 5.05
N HIS A 111 -5.16 3.33 4.24
CA HIS A 111 -5.76 2.48 3.22
C HIS A 111 -5.15 2.80 1.87
N LEU A 112 -4.64 1.76 1.21
CA LEU A 112 -4.04 1.89 -0.11
C LEU A 112 -4.97 1.31 -1.16
N THR A 113 -5.14 2.00 -2.26
CA THR A 113 -5.83 1.48 -3.44
C THR A 113 -4.80 1.18 -4.51
N LEU A 114 -4.79 -0.04 -4.97
CA LEU A 114 -3.77 -0.57 -5.89
C LEU A 114 -4.44 -1.16 -7.11
N ALA A 115 -3.73 -1.07 -8.23
CA ALA A 115 -4.14 -1.70 -9.48
C ALA A 115 -3.00 -2.55 -10.02
N LEU A 116 -3.33 -3.75 -10.49
CA LEU A 116 -2.37 -4.67 -11.10
C LEU A 116 -2.59 -4.69 -12.60
N PHE A 117 -1.51 -4.48 -13.33
CA PHE A 117 -1.56 -4.47 -14.80
C PHE A 117 -0.58 -5.49 -15.37
N VAL A 118 -0.99 -6.09 -16.48
CA VAL A 118 -0.09 -6.93 -17.28
C VAL A 118 0.73 -6.02 -18.18
N ILE A 119 2.02 -6.31 -18.27
CA ILE A 119 2.91 -5.57 -19.16
C ILE A 119 2.78 -6.12 -20.59
#